data_1ee25710ca17236f31533924d6eae235
#
_entry.id   1ee25710ca17236f31533924d6eae235
#
_cell.length_a   1.000
_cell.length_b   1.000
_cell.length_c   1.000
_cell.angle_alpha   90.00
_cell.angle_beta   90.00
_cell.angle_gamma   90.00
#
_symmetry.space_group_name_H-M   'P 1'
#
loop_
_entity.id
_entity.type
_entity.pdbx_description
1 polymer ?
#
loop_
_entity_poly.entity_id
_entity_poly.type
_entity_poly.pdbx_seq_one_letter_code
_entity_poly.pdbx_strand_id
1 'polypeptide(L)'
;LVLIAALFLREPARWQPELTAAQTPAHWGWAGQWRALQAALVALWQQSLFMRRLLVALCLWPTLTVLAIWLVQRVWVELELTLMHFGWIWCLLQLLGAGTGHIAHDAERLLGARRTIELIGVLATLGVLLLTVNQLTAALVGSMLLFVARGLFGVLFMDALNRRIDSDYRATINSLLGFG
;
A
#
# COMPACT_ATOMS: atom_id res chain seq x y z
N LEU A 1 0.53 -7.61 17.16
CA LEU A 1 1.77 -7.18 16.50
C LEU A 1 1.93 -5.65 16.53
N VAL A 2 0.91 -4.86 16.14
CA VAL A 2 0.96 -3.39 16.14
C VAL A 2 1.18 -2.83 17.55
N LEU A 3 0.51 -3.37 18.58
CA LEU A 3 0.71 -2.99 19.98
C LEU A 3 2.12 -3.32 20.51
N ILE A 4 2.70 -4.42 20.07
CA ILE A 4 4.07 -4.79 20.44
C ILE A 4 5.07 -3.87 19.75
N ALA A 5 4.87 -3.56 18.48
CA ALA A 5 5.70 -2.59 17.76
C ALA A 5 5.64 -1.19 18.39
N ALA A 6 4.46 -0.74 18.82
CA ALA A 6 4.28 0.55 19.50
C ALA A 6 5.05 0.65 20.83
N LEU A 7 5.23 -0.47 21.55
CA LEU A 7 6.02 -0.51 22.80
C LEU A 7 7.53 -0.39 22.57
N PHE A 8 8.01 -0.72 21.35
CA PHE A 8 9.43 -0.60 20.98
C PHE A 8 9.76 0.70 20.25
N LEU A 9 8.76 1.46 19.80
CA LEU A 9 8.97 2.80 19.25
C LEU A 9 9.22 3.78 20.39
N ARG A 10 10.48 3.97 20.78
CA ARG A 10 10.88 5.13 21.59
C ARG A 10 10.61 6.37 20.73
N GLU A 11 9.70 7.21 21.19
CA GLU A 11 9.49 8.53 20.59
C GLU A 11 10.84 9.27 20.56
N PRO A 12 11.26 9.80 19.40
CA PRO A 12 12.43 10.64 19.36
C PRO A 12 12.17 11.87 20.24
N ALA A 13 13.12 12.20 21.13
CA ALA A 13 13.04 13.26 22.13
C ALA A 13 12.89 14.70 21.58
N ARG A 14 12.37 14.86 20.35
CA ARG A 14 12.14 16.14 19.67
C ARG A 14 10.70 16.36 19.23
N TRP A 15 9.75 15.62 19.78
CA TRP A 15 8.36 15.99 19.58
C TRP A 15 8.07 17.24 20.41
N GLN A 16 8.00 18.41 19.76
CA GLN A 16 7.59 19.66 20.38
C GLN A 16 6.07 19.82 20.17
N PRO A 17 5.23 19.53 21.18
CA PRO A 17 3.78 19.65 21.06
C PRO A 17 3.30 21.08 20.87
N GLU A 18 4.15 22.06 21.11
CA GLU A 18 3.80 23.48 21.07
C GLU A 18 3.54 24.03 19.65
N LEU A 19 4.15 23.45 18.62
CA LEU A 19 3.94 23.89 17.23
C LEU A 19 2.68 23.31 16.58
N THR A 20 2.17 22.18 17.09
CA THR A 20 0.97 21.54 16.56
C THR A 20 -0.33 22.06 17.20
N ALA A 21 -0.27 22.56 18.41
CA ALA A 21 -1.45 23.08 19.13
C ALA A 21 -1.88 24.47 18.63
N ALA A 22 -1.00 25.24 18.02
CA ALA A 22 -1.28 26.60 17.57
C ALA A 22 -1.95 26.72 16.19
N GLN A 23 -1.96 25.63 15.41
CA GLN A 23 -2.45 25.66 14.02
C GLN A 23 -3.64 24.78 13.71
N THR A 24 -4.06 23.89 14.62
CA THR A 24 -5.34 23.21 14.50
C THR A 24 -6.42 24.02 15.20
N PRO A 25 -7.34 24.66 14.47
CA PRO A 25 -8.49 25.30 15.11
C PRO A 25 -9.27 24.22 15.86
N ALA A 26 -9.31 24.32 17.19
CA ALA A 26 -9.89 23.33 18.12
C ALA A 26 -11.39 23.06 17.94
N HIS A 27 -12.03 23.57 16.88
CA HIS A 27 -13.48 23.56 16.67
C HIS A 27 -13.90 23.13 15.25
N TRP A 28 -13.08 22.37 14.53
CA TRP A 28 -13.57 21.84 13.27
C TRP A 28 -14.45 20.61 13.54
N GLY A 29 -15.77 20.83 13.58
CA GLY A 29 -16.72 19.73 13.49
C GLY A 29 -16.47 18.91 12.22
N TRP A 30 -17.02 17.70 12.14
CA TRP A 30 -16.87 16.76 10.99
C TRP A 30 -16.97 17.44 9.62
N ALA A 31 -17.88 18.42 9.48
CA ALA A 31 -18.07 19.17 8.23
C ALA A 31 -16.86 20.05 7.86
N GLY A 32 -16.15 20.58 8.84
CA GLY A 32 -14.93 21.38 8.61
C GLY A 32 -13.76 20.51 8.18
N GLN A 33 -13.56 19.39 8.85
CA GLN A 33 -12.52 18.41 8.50
C GLN A 33 -12.75 17.84 7.09
N TRP A 34 -14.01 17.53 6.76
CA TRP A 34 -14.38 17.04 5.42
C TRP A 34 -14.10 18.07 4.32
N ARG A 35 -14.43 19.35 4.54
CA ARG A 35 -14.12 20.43 3.60
C ARG A 35 -12.62 20.63 3.41
N ALA A 36 -11.85 20.63 4.49
CA ALA A 36 -10.39 20.74 4.43
C ALA A 36 -9.77 19.57 3.63
N LEU A 37 -10.27 18.36 3.85
CA LEU A 37 -9.86 17.18 3.13
C LEU A 37 -10.18 17.27 1.63
N GLN A 38 -11.41 17.68 1.28
CA GLN A 38 -11.81 17.89 -0.11
C GLN A 38 -10.93 18.96 -0.77
N ALA A 39 -10.66 20.06 -0.09
CA ALA A 39 -9.78 21.12 -0.59
C ALA A 39 -8.36 20.61 -0.84
N ALA A 40 -7.80 19.81 0.08
CA ALA A 40 -6.49 19.20 -0.07
C ALA A 40 -6.43 18.23 -1.26
N LEU A 41 -7.43 17.37 -1.41
CA LEU A 41 -7.51 16.43 -2.54
C LEU A 41 -7.66 17.16 -3.88
N VAL A 42 -8.48 18.21 -3.94
CA VAL A 42 -8.64 19.03 -5.15
C VAL A 42 -7.33 19.76 -5.49
N ALA A 43 -6.64 20.31 -4.52
CA ALA A 43 -5.35 20.96 -4.70
C ALA A 43 -4.29 19.98 -5.25
N LEU A 44 -4.19 18.77 -4.67
CA LEU A 44 -3.31 17.72 -5.16
C LEU A 44 -3.68 17.28 -6.59
N TRP A 45 -4.98 17.16 -6.89
CA TRP A 45 -5.44 16.80 -8.22
C TRP A 45 -5.09 17.86 -9.27
N GLN A 46 -5.10 19.13 -8.89
CA GLN A 46 -4.77 20.25 -9.78
C GLN A 46 -3.27 20.49 -9.91
N GLN A 47 -2.46 19.99 -9.01
CA GLN A 47 -1.03 20.26 -8.95
C GLN A 47 -0.26 19.84 -10.21
N SER A 48 -0.50 18.62 -10.72
CA SER A 48 0.16 18.11 -11.92
C SER A 48 -0.52 16.86 -12.49
N LEU A 49 -0.25 16.58 -13.78
CA LEU A 49 -0.70 15.33 -14.42
C LEU A 49 -0.11 14.09 -13.73
N PHE A 50 1.14 14.20 -13.26
CA PHE A 50 1.78 13.13 -12.51
C PHE A 50 1.02 12.85 -11.20
N MET A 51 0.64 13.87 -10.45
CA MET A 51 -0.10 13.71 -9.18
C MET A 51 -1.47 13.05 -9.42
N ARG A 52 -2.19 13.43 -10.48
CA ARG A 52 -3.46 12.76 -10.85
C ARG A 52 -3.27 11.27 -11.09
N ARG A 53 -2.25 10.89 -11.87
CA ARG A 53 -1.94 9.49 -12.16
C ARG A 53 -1.54 8.73 -10.89
N LEU A 54 -0.77 9.35 -10.01
CA LEU A 54 -0.35 8.79 -8.74
C LEU A 54 -1.55 8.54 -7.83
N LEU A 55 -2.46 9.51 -7.67
CA LEU A 55 -3.68 9.35 -6.87
C LEU A 55 -4.61 8.27 -7.44
N VAL A 56 -4.80 8.24 -8.75
CA VAL A 56 -5.58 7.17 -9.40
C VAL A 56 -4.94 5.81 -9.15
N ALA A 57 -3.63 5.68 -9.27
CA ALA A 57 -2.94 4.42 -9.01
C ALA A 57 -3.09 3.99 -7.55
N LEU A 58 -2.97 4.93 -6.60
CA LEU A 58 -3.15 4.67 -5.16
C LEU A 58 -4.58 4.27 -4.78
N CYS A 59 -5.59 4.69 -5.55
CA CYS A 59 -6.97 4.25 -5.35
C CYS A 59 -7.25 2.90 -6.03
N LEU A 60 -6.80 2.73 -7.28
CA LEU A 60 -7.10 1.53 -8.06
C LEU A 60 -6.33 0.30 -7.57
N TRP A 61 -5.06 0.48 -7.20
CA TRP A 61 -4.21 -0.64 -6.82
C TRP A 61 -4.71 -1.42 -5.59
N PRO A 62 -5.08 -0.79 -4.46
CA PRO A 62 -5.65 -1.51 -3.33
C PRO A 62 -6.92 -2.27 -3.71
N THR A 63 -7.80 -1.64 -4.49
CA THR A 63 -9.04 -2.28 -4.97
C THR A 63 -8.74 -3.53 -5.80
N LEU A 64 -7.83 -3.43 -6.77
CA LEU A 64 -7.40 -4.57 -7.59
C LEU A 64 -6.71 -5.64 -6.75
N THR A 65 -5.92 -5.24 -5.75
CA THR A 65 -5.26 -6.17 -4.83
C THR A 65 -6.27 -6.93 -3.98
N VAL A 66 -7.30 -6.27 -3.46
CA VAL A 66 -8.38 -6.95 -2.71
C VAL A 66 -9.09 -7.97 -3.59
N LEU A 67 -9.44 -7.61 -4.83
CA LEU A 67 -10.04 -8.55 -5.78
C LEU A 67 -9.12 -9.74 -6.09
N ALA A 68 -7.82 -9.49 -6.29
CA ALA A 68 -6.83 -10.55 -6.50
C ALA A 68 -6.71 -11.48 -5.28
N ILE A 69 -6.77 -10.94 -4.07
CA ILE A 69 -6.77 -11.72 -2.82
C ILE A 69 -7.99 -12.67 -2.77
N TRP A 70 -9.17 -12.18 -3.10
CA TRP A 70 -10.37 -13.01 -3.17
C TRP A 70 -10.25 -14.12 -4.22
N LEU A 71 -9.67 -13.80 -5.38
CA LEU A 71 -9.39 -14.78 -6.42
C LEU A 71 -8.42 -15.86 -5.95
N VAL A 72 -7.32 -15.47 -5.28
CA VAL A 72 -6.34 -16.39 -4.68
C VAL A 72 -7.02 -17.35 -3.71
N GLN A 73 -7.85 -16.84 -2.79
CA GLN A 73 -8.56 -17.68 -1.82
C GLN A 73 -9.51 -18.66 -2.50
N ARG A 74 -10.23 -18.21 -3.53
CA ARG A 74 -11.12 -19.07 -4.30
C ARG A 74 -10.37 -20.21 -4.98
N VAL A 75 -9.25 -19.93 -5.65
CA VAL A 75 -8.41 -20.93 -6.30
C VAL A 75 -7.89 -21.96 -5.28
N TRP A 76 -7.49 -21.52 -4.09
CA TRP A 76 -7.05 -22.45 -3.04
C TRP A 76 -8.17 -23.36 -2.53
N VAL A 77 -9.40 -22.86 -2.45
CA VAL A 77 -10.58 -23.70 -2.12
C VAL A 77 -10.82 -24.73 -3.22
N GLU A 78 -10.77 -24.33 -4.49
CA GLU A 78 -10.95 -25.24 -5.63
C GLU A 78 -9.83 -26.31 -5.70
N LEU A 79 -8.64 -26.01 -5.18
CA LEU A 79 -7.52 -26.95 -5.05
C LEU A 79 -7.55 -27.77 -3.75
N GLU A 80 -8.66 -27.75 -3.01
CA GLU A 80 -8.91 -28.52 -1.79
C GLU A 80 -7.88 -28.31 -0.67
N LEU A 81 -7.26 -27.13 -0.61
CA LEU A 81 -6.35 -26.78 0.50
C LEU A 81 -7.14 -26.70 1.81
N THR A 82 -6.59 -27.29 2.88
CA THR A 82 -7.20 -27.20 4.20
C THR A 82 -6.99 -25.80 4.82
N LEU A 83 -7.88 -25.39 5.74
CA LEU A 83 -7.78 -24.10 6.45
C LEU A 83 -6.43 -23.91 7.14
N MET A 84 -5.80 -24.99 7.61
CA MET A 84 -4.48 -24.93 8.22
C MET A 84 -3.41 -24.49 7.21
N HIS A 85 -3.46 -25.00 5.97
CA HIS A 85 -2.57 -24.59 4.90
C HIS A 85 -2.78 -23.11 4.52
N PHE A 86 -4.03 -22.63 4.49
CA PHE A 86 -4.34 -21.23 4.26
C PHE A 86 -3.58 -20.31 5.24
N GLY A 87 -3.62 -20.62 6.53
CA GLY A 87 -2.94 -19.82 7.56
C GLY A 87 -1.45 -19.70 7.34
N TRP A 88 -0.77 -20.82 7.08
CA TRP A 88 0.67 -20.84 6.85
C TRP A 88 1.06 -20.15 5.55
N ILE A 89 0.39 -20.45 4.45
CA ILE A 89 0.66 -19.81 3.14
C ILE A 89 0.43 -18.31 3.25
N TRP A 90 -0.66 -17.90 3.90
CA TRP A 90 -0.97 -16.47 4.11
C TRP A 90 0.11 -15.76 4.91
N CYS A 91 0.58 -16.37 5.99
CA CYS A 91 1.68 -15.82 6.80
C CYS A 91 2.94 -15.64 5.97
N LEU A 92 3.34 -16.65 5.19
CA LEU A 92 4.50 -16.59 4.30
C LEU A 92 4.35 -15.50 3.23
N LEU A 93 3.18 -15.36 2.62
CA LEU A 93 2.91 -14.33 1.63
C LEU A 93 2.99 -12.92 2.22
N GLN A 94 2.48 -12.71 3.43
CA GLN A 94 2.60 -11.42 4.14
C GLN A 94 4.05 -11.09 4.48
N LEU A 95 4.84 -12.08 4.94
CA LEU A 95 6.27 -11.92 5.17
C LEU A 95 7.02 -11.59 3.87
N LEU A 96 6.68 -12.24 2.77
CA LEU A 96 7.25 -11.96 1.45
C LEU A 96 6.93 -10.52 1.02
N GLY A 97 5.68 -10.07 1.15
CA GLY A 97 5.27 -8.71 0.86
C GLY A 97 6.00 -7.66 1.72
N ALA A 98 6.15 -7.93 3.01
CA ALA A 98 6.91 -7.06 3.91
C ALA A 98 8.40 -7.01 3.54
N GLY A 99 9.01 -8.17 3.25
CA GLY A 99 10.41 -8.26 2.83
C GLY A 99 10.67 -7.51 1.51
N THR A 100 9.79 -7.66 0.52
CA THR A 100 9.89 -6.91 -0.75
C THR A 100 9.67 -5.41 -0.56
N GLY A 101 8.79 -5.00 0.35
CA GLY A 101 8.66 -3.60 0.74
C GLY A 101 9.96 -3.02 1.31
N HIS A 102 10.69 -3.82 2.09
CA HIS A 102 11.97 -3.39 2.68
C HIS A 102 13.04 -3.12 1.61
N ILE A 103 13.11 -3.93 0.56
CA ILE A 103 14.09 -3.77 -0.54
C ILE A 103 13.58 -2.90 -1.70
N ALA A 104 12.38 -2.31 -1.58
CA ALA A 104 11.75 -1.57 -2.68
C ALA A 104 12.59 -0.40 -3.17
N HIS A 105 13.21 0.36 -2.26
CA HIS A 105 14.08 1.47 -2.62
C HIS A 105 15.38 1.03 -3.31
N ASP A 106 15.92 -0.12 -2.94
CA ASP A 106 17.11 -0.68 -3.60
C ASP A 106 16.76 -1.15 -5.00
N ALA A 107 15.59 -1.78 -5.19
CA ALA A 107 15.07 -2.12 -6.50
C ALA A 107 14.89 -0.88 -7.40
N GLU A 108 14.33 0.21 -6.86
CA GLU A 108 14.17 1.47 -7.59
C GLU A 108 15.54 2.10 -7.94
N ARG A 109 16.52 2.05 -7.04
CA ARG A 109 17.88 2.56 -7.30
C ARG A 109 18.59 1.79 -8.41
N LEU A 110 18.43 0.48 -8.45
CA LEU A 110 19.09 -0.39 -9.42
C LEU A 110 18.44 -0.35 -10.81
N LEU A 111 17.12 -0.37 -10.87
CA LEU A 111 16.35 -0.47 -12.11
C LEU A 111 15.93 0.90 -12.65
N GLY A 112 15.81 1.89 -11.77
CA GLY A 112 15.18 3.18 -12.05
C GLY A 112 13.66 3.12 -11.92
N ALA A 113 13.03 4.25 -11.59
CA ALA A 113 11.60 4.34 -11.26
C ALA A 113 10.68 3.76 -12.36
N ARG A 114 10.97 4.04 -13.64
CA ARG A 114 10.16 3.55 -14.75
C ARG A 114 10.14 2.02 -14.85
N ARG A 115 11.33 1.40 -14.83
CA ARG A 115 11.45 -0.07 -14.94
C ARG A 115 10.87 -0.77 -13.72
N THR A 116 10.95 -0.16 -12.55
CA THR A 116 10.35 -0.71 -11.32
C THR A 116 8.83 -0.71 -11.41
N ILE A 117 8.22 0.34 -11.96
CA ILE A 117 6.77 0.39 -12.23
C ILE A 117 6.36 -0.67 -13.26
N GLU A 118 7.13 -0.80 -14.34
CA GLU A 118 6.90 -1.83 -15.37
C GLU A 118 7.02 -3.24 -14.74
N LEU A 119 8.01 -3.48 -13.88
CA LEU A 119 8.19 -4.73 -13.15
C LEU A 119 6.98 -5.05 -12.26
N ILE A 120 6.48 -4.08 -11.48
CA ILE A 120 5.29 -4.26 -10.65
C ILE A 120 4.09 -4.70 -11.51
N GLY A 121 3.88 -4.05 -12.65
CA GLY A 121 2.82 -4.40 -13.59
C GLY A 121 2.97 -5.81 -14.17
N VAL A 122 4.17 -6.18 -14.57
CA VAL A 122 4.48 -7.52 -15.11
C VAL A 122 4.25 -8.58 -14.03
N LEU A 123 4.77 -8.38 -12.83
CA LEU A 123 4.60 -9.33 -11.71
C LEU A 123 3.12 -9.54 -11.38
N ALA A 124 2.34 -8.45 -11.30
CA ALA A 124 0.91 -8.55 -11.02
C ALA A 124 0.16 -9.28 -12.14
N THR A 125 0.46 -8.97 -13.40
CA THR A 125 -0.17 -9.62 -14.55
C THR A 125 0.16 -11.10 -14.61
N LEU A 126 1.42 -11.47 -14.49
CA LEU A 126 1.85 -12.87 -14.45
C LEU A 126 1.26 -13.60 -13.24
N GLY A 127 1.19 -12.94 -12.09
CA GLY A 127 0.56 -13.48 -10.89
C GLY A 127 -0.90 -13.87 -11.15
N VAL A 128 -1.70 -12.97 -11.73
CA VAL A 128 -3.10 -13.26 -12.06
C VAL A 128 -3.21 -14.36 -13.14
N LEU A 129 -2.37 -14.32 -14.17
CA LEU A 129 -2.38 -15.34 -15.22
C LEU A 129 -2.07 -16.74 -14.67
N LEU A 130 -1.12 -16.86 -13.75
CA LEU A 130 -0.80 -18.14 -13.11
C LEU A 130 -1.95 -18.67 -12.24
N LEU A 131 -2.78 -17.81 -11.67
CA LEU A 131 -3.98 -18.24 -10.94
C LEU A 131 -5.04 -18.87 -11.84
N THR A 132 -5.02 -18.62 -13.15
CA THR A 132 -5.95 -19.28 -14.09
C THR A 132 -5.56 -20.72 -14.42
N VAL A 133 -4.32 -21.10 -14.09
CA VAL A 133 -3.83 -22.47 -14.26
C VAL A 133 -4.25 -23.29 -13.06
N ASN A 134 -5.11 -24.28 -13.25
CA ASN A 134 -5.64 -25.13 -12.17
C ASN A 134 -4.60 -26.13 -11.65
N GLN A 135 -3.49 -25.60 -11.09
CA GLN A 135 -2.39 -26.35 -10.50
C GLN A 135 -1.90 -25.65 -9.23
N LEU A 136 -1.63 -26.41 -8.18
CA LEU A 136 -1.18 -25.88 -6.89
C LEU A 136 0.11 -25.05 -6.99
N THR A 137 1.10 -25.55 -7.72
CA THR A 137 2.36 -24.83 -7.90
C THR A 137 2.19 -23.49 -8.61
N ALA A 138 1.38 -23.45 -9.66
CA ALA A 138 1.06 -22.23 -10.38
C ALA A 138 0.30 -21.24 -9.49
N ALA A 139 -0.66 -21.70 -8.71
CA ALA A 139 -1.43 -20.87 -7.79
C ALA A 139 -0.55 -20.28 -6.68
N LEU A 140 0.38 -21.05 -6.10
CA LEU A 140 1.32 -20.56 -5.10
C LEU A 140 2.29 -19.53 -5.68
N VAL A 141 2.91 -19.82 -6.83
CA VAL A 141 3.82 -18.88 -7.50
C VAL A 141 3.08 -17.62 -7.91
N GLY A 142 1.87 -17.74 -8.46
CA GLY A 142 1.02 -16.59 -8.81
C GLY A 142 0.72 -15.70 -7.61
N SER A 143 0.37 -16.32 -6.48
CA SER A 143 0.15 -15.60 -5.21
C SER A 143 1.43 -14.88 -4.73
N MET A 144 2.58 -15.54 -4.81
CA MET A 144 3.88 -14.92 -4.45
C MET A 144 4.17 -13.68 -5.31
N LEU A 145 3.99 -13.77 -6.63
CA LEU A 145 4.21 -12.64 -7.54
C LEU A 145 3.30 -11.44 -7.23
N LEU A 146 2.03 -11.70 -6.91
CA LEU A 146 1.09 -10.66 -6.49
C LEU A 146 1.52 -9.97 -5.19
N PHE A 147 2.01 -10.73 -4.20
CA PHE A 147 2.47 -10.16 -2.94
C PHE A 147 3.80 -9.40 -3.07
N VAL A 148 4.69 -9.85 -3.95
CA VAL A 148 5.92 -9.10 -4.32
C VAL A 148 5.52 -7.76 -4.96
N ALA A 149 4.64 -7.77 -5.95
CA ALA A 149 4.16 -6.56 -6.61
C ALA A 149 3.50 -5.60 -5.61
N ARG A 150 2.68 -6.13 -4.68
CA ARG A 150 2.03 -5.36 -3.61
C ARG A 150 3.05 -4.70 -2.67
N GLY A 151 4.08 -5.44 -2.25
CA GLY A 151 5.13 -4.92 -1.37
C GLY A 151 5.90 -3.76 -2.00
N LEU A 152 6.32 -3.93 -3.26
CA LEU A 152 7.01 -2.87 -4.02
C LEU A 152 6.12 -1.65 -4.22
N PHE A 153 4.87 -1.85 -4.67
CA PHE A 153 3.93 -0.76 -4.93
C PHE A 153 3.66 0.06 -3.66
N GLY A 154 3.34 -0.61 -2.55
CA GLY A 154 2.95 0.05 -1.30
C GLY A 154 4.01 1.04 -0.82
N VAL A 155 5.28 0.65 -0.83
CA VAL A 155 6.37 1.52 -0.38
C VAL A 155 6.65 2.65 -1.37
N LEU A 156 6.83 2.32 -2.66
CA LEU A 156 7.29 3.30 -3.65
C LEU A 156 6.25 4.37 -3.95
N PHE A 157 4.97 3.99 -4.07
CA PHE A 157 3.92 4.95 -4.38
C PHE A 157 3.55 5.82 -3.18
N MET A 158 3.57 5.26 -1.96
CA MET A 158 3.37 6.06 -0.74
C MET A 158 4.52 7.03 -0.51
N ASP A 159 5.77 6.62 -0.76
CA ASP A 159 6.92 7.52 -0.66
C ASP A 159 6.86 8.62 -1.73
N ALA A 160 6.52 8.28 -2.98
CA ALA A 160 6.33 9.25 -4.05
C ALA A 160 5.24 10.30 -3.74
N LEU A 161 4.17 9.89 -3.05
CA LEU A 161 3.11 10.78 -2.56
C LEU A 161 3.63 11.65 -1.42
N ASN A 162 4.22 11.03 -0.39
CA ASN A 162 4.68 11.73 0.82
C ASN A 162 5.75 12.79 0.57
N ARG A 163 6.58 12.61 -0.46
CA ARG A 163 7.58 13.63 -0.88
C ARG A 163 6.95 14.89 -1.49
N ARG A 164 5.67 14.85 -1.89
CA ARG A 164 4.99 15.93 -2.60
C ARG A 164 3.84 16.57 -1.83
N ILE A 165 3.50 16.01 -0.67
CA ILE A 165 2.47 16.52 0.21
C ILE A 165 3.14 17.35 1.32
N ASP A 166 2.58 18.52 1.59
CA ASP A 166 2.97 19.32 2.75
C ASP A 166 2.74 18.55 4.06
N SER A 167 3.60 18.80 5.05
CA SER A 167 3.58 18.12 6.35
C SER A 167 2.20 18.11 7.00
N ASP A 168 1.46 19.21 6.86
CA ASP A 168 0.18 19.44 7.53
C ASP A 168 -0.93 18.50 7.05
N TYR A 169 -0.88 18.06 5.78
CA TYR A 169 -1.88 17.17 5.18
C TYR A 169 -1.44 15.71 5.12
N ARG A 170 -0.16 15.43 5.36
CA ARG A 170 0.42 14.09 5.19
C ARG A 170 -0.26 13.04 6.06
N ALA A 171 -0.48 13.34 7.34
CA ALA A 171 -1.12 12.42 8.27
C ALA A 171 -2.58 12.09 7.84
N THR A 172 -3.34 13.11 7.44
CA THR A 172 -4.73 12.97 7.01
C THR A 172 -4.84 12.15 5.72
N ILE A 173 -3.99 12.43 4.72
CA ILE A 173 -4.01 11.73 3.44
C ILE A 173 -3.54 10.29 3.60
N ASN A 174 -2.50 10.04 4.40
CA ASN A 174 -2.04 8.67 4.67
C ASN A 174 -3.10 7.86 5.43
N SER A 175 -3.84 8.47 6.36
CA SER A 175 -4.97 7.81 7.03
C SER A 175 -6.05 7.42 6.05
N LEU A 176 -6.43 8.30 5.12
CA LEU A 176 -7.44 7.99 4.10
C LEU A 176 -7.04 6.82 3.20
N LEU A 177 -5.78 6.80 2.75
CA LEU A 177 -5.26 5.75 1.89
C LEU A 177 -5.03 4.43 2.65
N GLY A 178 -4.86 4.49 3.98
CA GLY A 178 -4.72 3.32 4.83
C GLY A 178 -6.03 2.61 5.19
N PHE A 179 -7.18 3.24 4.91
CA PHE A 179 -8.50 2.63 5.13
C PHE A 179 -8.97 1.73 3.97
N GLY A 180 -8.25 1.64 2.86
CA GLY A 180 -8.48 0.75 1.71
C GLY A 180 -7.53 -0.43 1.73
#